data_66d8b0ad60b287ede8dc0cd7b40827b1
#
_entry.id   66d8b0ad60b287ede8dc0cd7b40827b1
#
_cell.length_a   1.000
_cell.length_b   1.000
_cell.length_c   1.000
_cell.angle_alpha   90.00
_cell.angle_beta   90.00
_cell.angle_gamma   90.00
#
_symmetry.space_group_name_H-M   'P 1'
#
loop_
_entity.id
_entity.type
_entity.pdbx_description
1 polymer ?
#
loop_
_entity_poly.entity_id
_entity_poly.type
_entity_poly.pdbx_seq_one_letter_code
_entity_poly.pdbx_strand_id
1 'polypeptide(L)'
;MVDDLRLKCPDIGVACLYADYKDQANQTLAPILGTFLRQLLATSWEFIPDEVIQKLQKIQREGGKVGDTDNLALLEILLQQHQLKCAFICIDAVDELEPVVRRQLLNALRELGTRCRNIRLFLTGRGHIESEVQKCFQVAQKYTVVISANEQDIKTFVGQQILNDPYPDAMDEFLEKDITDTIIKKSRGM
;
A
#
# COMPACT_ATOMS: atom_id res chain seq x y z
N MET A 1 5.96 6.09 11.48
CA MET A 1 4.88 6.92 10.89
C MET A 1 3.50 6.30 11.07
N VAL A 2 3.23 5.05 10.63
CA VAL A 2 1.91 4.39 10.81
C VAL A 2 1.60 4.18 12.29
N ASP A 3 2.55 3.70 13.08
CA ASP A 3 2.38 3.48 14.52
C ASP A 3 2.19 4.80 15.29
N ASP A 4 2.83 5.88 14.85
CA ASP A 4 2.63 7.22 15.43
C ASP A 4 1.22 7.76 15.19
N LEU A 5 0.63 7.49 14.01
CA LEU A 5 -0.75 7.88 13.70
C LEU A 5 -1.74 7.12 14.58
N ARG A 6 -1.54 5.82 14.77
CA ARG A 6 -2.37 4.99 15.63
C ARG A 6 -2.36 5.43 17.09
N LEU A 7 -1.19 5.81 17.60
CA LEU A 7 -1.03 6.27 18.99
C LEU A 7 -1.61 7.66 19.23
N LYS A 8 -1.53 8.56 18.24
CA LYS A 8 -1.95 9.96 18.40
C LYS A 8 -3.42 10.21 18.06
N CYS A 9 -4.04 9.33 17.27
CA CYS A 9 -5.37 9.52 16.74
C CYS A 9 -6.16 8.20 16.77
N PRO A 10 -6.74 7.81 17.92
CA PRO A 10 -7.42 6.51 18.08
C PRO A 10 -8.69 6.37 17.22
N ASP A 11 -9.25 7.46 16.73
CA ASP A 11 -10.40 7.52 15.82
C ASP A 11 -10.03 7.44 14.33
N ILE A 12 -8.75 7.20 14.03
CA ILE A 12 -8.24 6.99 12.67
C ILE A 12 -7.85 5.52 12.46
N GLY A 13 -8.52 4.87 11.52
CA GLY A 13 -8.13 3.54 11.04
C GLY A 13 -6.96 3.62 10.07
N VAL A 14 -5.99 2.71 10.19
CA VAL A 14 -4.89 2.59 9.23
C VAL A 14 -4.70 1.13 8.86
N ALA A 15 -4.79 0.85 7.56
CA ALA A 15 -4.48 -0.44 6.98
C ALA A 15 -3.39 -0.31 5.93
N CYS A 16 -2.41 -1.20 5.94
CA CYS A 16 -1.27 -1.18 5.04
C CYS A 16 -1.08 -2.53 4.35
N LEU A 17 -0.68 -2.47 3.08
CA LEU A 17 -0.21 -3.58 2.29
C LEU A 17 1.14 -3.20 1.69
N TYR A 18 2.10 -4.09 1.80
CA TYR A 18 3.36 -4.04 1.06
C TYR A 18 3.29 -5.11 -0.01
N ALA A 19 3.13 -4.69 -1.27
CA ALA A 19 3.13 -5.64 -2.37
C ALA A 19 4.55 -6.15 -2.62
N ASP A 20 4.65 -7.45 -2.94
CA ASP A 20 5.93 -8.09 -3.25
C ASP A 20 5.73 -9.05 -4.43
N TYR A 21 6.45 -8.80 -5.51
CA TYR A 21 6.39 -9.64 -6.72
C TYR A 21 6.82 -11.10 -6.46
N LYS A 22 7.57 -11.36 -5.38
CA LYS A 22 7.98 -12.73 -5.00
C LYS A 22 6.85 -13.52 -4.33
N ASP A 23 5.84 -12.82 -3.79
CA ASP A 23 4.74 -13.43 -3.05
C ASP A 23 3.38 -13.32 -3.78
N GLN A 24 3.39 -13.09 -5.08
CA GLN A 24 2.17 -12.88 -5.88
C GLN A 24 1.15 -14.02 -5.73
N ALA A 25 1.60 -15.25 -5.55
CA ALA A 25 0.71 -16.41 -5.40
C ALA A 25 -0.20 -16.31 -4.15
N ASN A 26 0.26 -15.65 -3.09
CA ASN A 26 -0.48 -15.45 -1.84
C ASN A 26 -1.20 -14.10 -1.80
N GLN A 27 -0.78 -13.14 -2.62
CA GLN A 27 -1.36 -11.81 -2.70
C GLN A 27 -2.54 -11.77 -3.68
N THR A 28 -3.59 -12.55 -3.41
CA THR A 28 -4.86 -12.50 -4.14
C THR A 28 -5.86 -11.56 -3.44
N LEU A 29 -6.97 -11.22 -4.10
CA LEU A 29 -7.90 -10.19 -3.62
C LEU A 29 -8.45 -10.47 -2.23
N ALA A 30 -8.94 -11.70 -1.95
CA ALA A 30 -9.52 -12.04 -0.66
C ALA A 30 -8.54 -11.90 0.52
N PRO A 31 -7.31 -12.45 0.47
CA PRO A 31 -6.29 -12.22 1.49
C PRO A 31 -5.94 -10.74 1.70
N ILE A 32 -5.85 -9.95 0.62
CA ILE A 32 -5.55 -8.52 0.71
C ILE A 32 -6.66 -7.78 1.45
N LEU A 33 -7.92 -7.96 1.03
CA LEU A 33 -9.08 -7.34 1.68
C LEU A 33 -9.24 -7.82 3.13
N GLY A 34 -9.00 -9.10 3.39
CA GLY A 34 -8.98 -9.67 4.74
C GLY A 34 -7.88 -9.07 5.62
N THR A 35 -6.74 -8.73 5.04
CA THR A 35 -5.66 -8.03 5.75
C THR A 35 -6.07 -6.61 6.13
N PHE A 36 -6.71 -5.86 5.24
CA PHE A 36 -7.24 -4.53 5.57
C PHE A 36 -8.32 -4.61 6.66
N LEU A 37 -9.26 -5.54 6.52
CA LEU A 37 -10.31 -5.76 7.52
C LEU A 37 -9.70 -6.03 8.90
N ARG A 38 -8.75 -6.98 8.99
CA ARG A 38 -8.10 -7.33 10.25
C ARG A 38 -7.37 -6.15 10.88
N GLN A 39 -6.65 -5.34 10.08
CA GLN A 39 -5.91 -4.19 10.59
C GLN A 39 -6.85 -3.09 11.08
N LEU A 40 -7.95 -2.82 10.37
CA LEU A 40 -8.93 -1.84 10.78
C LEU A 40 -9.71 -2.29 12.03
N LEU A 41 -10.07 -3.58 12.12
CA LEU A 41 -10.69 -4.14 13.32
C LEU A 41 -9.75 -4.06 14.54
N ALA A 42 -8.46 -4.28 14.35
CA ALA A 42 -7.48 -4.15 15.43
C ALA A 42 -7.35 -2.71 15.96
N THR A 43 -7.63 -1.71 15.13
CA THR A 43 -7.67 -0.30 15.54
C THR A 43 -8.94 0.02 16.33
N SER A 44 -10.05 -0.67 16.03
CA SER A 44 -11.39 -0.42 16.59
C SER A 44 -11.87 -1.56 17.49
N TRP A 45 -10.96 -2.34 18.08
CA TRP A 45 -11.28 -3.58 18.79
C TRP A 45 -12.30 -3.41 19.92
N GLU A 46 -12.34 -2.24 20.58
CA GLU A 46 -13.31 -1.92 21.65
C GLU A 46 -14.73 -1.74 21.13
N PHE A 47 -14.89 -1.51 19.84
CA PHE A 47 -16.17 -1.14 19.22
C PHE A 47 -16.40 -1.87 17.89
N ILE A 48 -16.21 -3.20 17.87
CA ILE A 48 -16.53 -3.99 16.70
C ILE A 48 -18.05 -4.01 16.52
N PRO A 49 -18.59 -3.59 15.35
CA PRO A 49 -20.02 -3.59 15.12
C PRO A 49 -20.62 -5.00 15.24
N ASP A 50 -21.78 -5.11 15.90
CA ASP A 50 -22.50 -6.38 16.03
C ASP A 50 -22.79 -7.03 14.67
N GLU A 51 -23.07 -6.23 13.64
CA GLU A 51 -23.29 -6.70 12.27
C GLU A 51 -22.07 -7.42 11.69
N VAL A 52 -20.86 -6.93 11.99
CA VAL A 52 -19.60 -7.60 11.58
C VAL A 52 -19.48 -8.95 12.27
N ILE A 53 -19.74 -8.99 13.59
CA ILE A 53 -19.70 -10.22 14.38
C ILE A 53 -20.72 -11.24 13.86
N GLN A 54 -21.96 -10.82 13.67
CA GLN A 54 -23.04 -11.68 13.17
C GLN A 54 -22.74 -12.25 11.78
N LYS A 55 -22.21 -11.41 10.87
CA LYS A 55 -21.85 -11.85 9.52
C LYS A 55 -20.71 -12.88 9.55
N LEU A 56 -19.65 -12.64 10.34
CA LEU A 56 -18.56 -13.59 10.50
C LEU A 56 -19.02 -14.92 11.13
N GLN A 57 -19.88 -14.86 12.18
CA GLN A 57 -20.45 -16.06 12.79
C GLN A 57 -21.33 -16.84 11.81
N LYS A 58 -22.09 -16.16 10.96
CA LYS A 58 -22.91 -16.83 9.93
C LYS A 58 -22.02 -17.59 8.95
N ILE A 59 -20.98 -16.93 8.39
CA ILE A 59 -20.02 -17.59 7.46
C ILE A 59 -19.38 -18.81 8.13
N GLN A 60 -18.97 -18.69 9.40
CA GLN A 60 -18.37 -19.79 10.15
C GLN A 60 -19.34 -20.96 10.35
N ARG A 61 -20.61 -20.71 10.70
CA ARG A 61 -21.63 -21.76 10.88
C ARG A 61 -21.94 -22.50 9.57
N GLU A 62 -21.86 -21.81 8.45
CA GLU A 62 -22.08 -22.37 7.12
C GLU A 62 -20.84 -23.14 6.61
N GLY A 63 -19.75 -23.22 7.39
CA GLY A 63 -18.50 -23.89 7.01
C GLY A 63 -17.75 -23.18 5.88
N GLY A 64 -18.13 -21.94 5.57
CA GLY A 64 -17.54 -21.15 4.50
C GLY A 64 -16.22 -20.48 4.89
N LYS A 65 -15.48 -20.04 3.86
CA LYS A 65 -14.35 -19.13 4.00
C LYS A 65 -14.80 -17.72 3.61
N VAL A 66 -14.26 -16.72 4.27
CA VAL A 66 -14.53 -15.32 3.94
C VAL A 66 -13.95 -15.02 2.55
N GLY A 67 -14.82 -14.77 1.59
CA GLY A 67 -14.45 -14.47 0.20
C GLY A 67 -14.28 -12.97 -0.05
N ASP A 68 -14.02 -12.61 -1.32
CA ASP A 68 -13.84 -11.21 -1.76
C ASP A 68 -15.07 -10.36 -1.41
N THR A 69 -16.26 -10.85 -1.75
CA THR A 69 -17.55 -10.16 -1.53
C THR A 69 -17.83 -9.96 -0.05
N ASP A 70 -17.51 -10.96 0.77
CA ASP A 70 -17.71 -10.88 2.22
C ASP A 70 -16.78 -9.88 2.85
N ASN A 71 -15.48 -9.91 2.46
CA ASN A 71 -14.49 -8.95 2.94
C ASN A 71 -14.88 -7.51 2.57
N LEU A 72 -15.35 -7.28 1.34
CA LEU A 72 -15.82 -5.96 0.91
C LEU A 72 -17.02 -5.49 1.74
N ALA A 73 -18.01 -6.34 1.94
CA ALA A 73 -19.18 -5.98 2.74
C ALA A 73 -18.83 -5.75 4.22
N LEU A 74 -17.91 -6.52 4.79
CA LEU A 74 -17.42 -6.32 6.16
C LEU A 74 -16.63 -5.01 6.30
N LEU A 75 -15.79 -4.69 5.32
CA LEU A 75 -15.08 -3.42 5.26
C LEU A 75 -16.06 -2.24 5.15
N GLU A 76 -17.07 -2.35 4.30
CA GLU A 76 -18.10 -1.32 4.15
C GLU A 76 -18.85 -1.06 5.48
N ILE A 77 -19.31 -2.11 6.16
CA ILE A 77 -19.96 -1.99 7.47
C ILE A 77 -19.02 -1.29 8.47
N LEU A 78 -17.77 -1.72 8.57
CA LEU A 78 -16.81 -1.15 9.50
C LEU A 78 -16.51 0.32 9.21
N LEU A 79 -16.36 0.68 7.94
CA LEU A 79 -16.01 2.04 7.49
C LEU A 79 -17.19 3.02 7.59
N GLN A 80 -18.43 2.54 7.57
CA GLN A 80 -19.62 3.37 7.75
C GLN A 80 -19.92 3.69 9.21
N GLN A 81 -19.22 3.06 10.15
CA GLN A 81 -19.39 3.36 11.58
C GLN A 81 -18.87 4.77 11.91
N HIS A 82 -19.65 5.50 12.70
CA HIS A 82 -19.34 6.88 13.11
C HIS A 82 -18.08 7.00 13.99
N GLN A 83 -17.57 5.90 14.49
CA GLN A 83 -16.39 5.87 15.37
C GLN A 83 -15.08 6.06 14.59
N LEU A 84 -15.00 5.60 13.33
CA LEU A 84 -13.87 5.89 12.45
C LEU A 84 -14.12 7.20 11.70
N LYS A 85 -13.55 8.29 12.18
CA LYS A 85 -13.62 9.58 11.49
C LYS A 85 -12.94 9.54 10.12
N CYS A 86 -11.87 8.76 10.03
CA CYS A 86 -11.12 8.58 8.80
C CYS A 86 -10.43 7.21 8.80
N ALA A 87 -10.34 6.58 7.63
CA ALA A 87 -9.57 5.38 7.43
C ALA A 87 -8.58 5.59 6.28
N PHE A 88 -7.30 5.35 6.57
CA PHE A 88 -6.23 5.32 5.57
C PHE A 88 -5.98 3.89 5.12
N ILE A 89 -6.02 3.65 3.81
CA ILE A 89 -5.56 2.42 3.19
C ILE A 89 -4.32 2.76 2.38
N CYS A 90 -3.18 2.24 2.84
CA CYS A 90 -1.87 2.47 2.25
C CYS A 90 -1.42 1.22 1.52
N ILE A 91 -1.09 1.34 0.24
CA ILE A 91 -0.55 0.24 -0.56
C ILE A 91 0.78 0.69 -1.13
N ASP A 92 1.83 0.03 -0.71
CA ASP A 92 3.18 0.27 -1.21
C ASP A 92 3.48 -0.67 -2.37
N ALA A 93 4.14 -0.14 -3.41
CA ALA A 93 4.53 -0.86 -4.62
C ALA A 93 3.38 -1.61 -5.32
N VAL A 94 2.22 -0.94 -5.51
CA VAL A 94 1.02 -1.56 -6.10
C VAL A 94 1.27 -2.16 -7.50
N ASP A 95 2.31 -1.71 -8.19
CA ASP A 95 2.78 -2.26 -9.47
C ASP A 95 3.37 -3.67 -9.37
N GLU A 96 3.78 -4.10 -8.19
CA GLU A 96 4.31 -5.44 -7.95
C GLU A 96 3.23 -6.52 -7.81
N LEU A 97 1.97 -6.11 -7.65
CA LEU A 97 0.84 -7.03 -7.71
C LEU A 97 0.64 -7.58 -9.14
N GLU A 98 0.20 -8.82 -9.21
CA GLU A 98 -0.21 -9.44 -10.47
C GLU A 98 -1.29 -8.55 -11.15
N PRO A 99 -1.21 -8.26 -12.48
CA PRO A 99 -2.06 -7.30 -13.15
C PRO A 99 -3.57 -7.51 -12.98
N VAL A 100 -4.02 -8.77 -12.91
CA VAL A 100 -5.43 -9.09 -12.69
C VAL A 100 -5.85 -8.73 -11.28
N VAL A 101 -5.05 -9.12 -10.28
CA VAL A 101 -5.31 -8.82 -8.87
C VAL A 101 -5.27 -7.31 -8.60
N ARG A 102 -4.27 -6.61 -9.16
CA ARG A 102 -4.16 -5.16 -9.08
C ARG A 102 -5.42 -4.46 -9.58
N ARG A 103 -5.91 -4.84 -10.74
CA ARG A 103 -7.14 -4.28 -11.31
C ARG A 103 -8.37 -4.56 -10.44
N GLN A 104 -8.50 -5.77 -9.93
CA GLN A 104 -9.57 -6.15 -9.02
C GLN A 104 -9.51 -5.32 -7.73
N LEU A 105 -8.32 -5.17 -7.14
CA LEU A 105 -8.10 -4.38 -5.93
C LEU A 105 -8.44 -2.91 -6.14
N LEU A 106 -7.94 -2.29 -7.22
CA LEU A 106 -8.24 -0.89 -7.52
C LEU A 106 -9.75 -0.66 -7.71
N ASN A 107 -10.46 -1.58 -8.38
CA ASN A 107 -11.92 -1.51 -8.52
C ASN A 107 -12.63 -1.64 -7.17
N ALA A 108 -12.22 -2.59 -6.33
CA ALA A 108 -12.77 -2.77 -4.99
C ALA A 108 -12.59 -1.52 -4.12
N LEU A 109 -11.40 -0.91 -4.15
CA LEU A 109 -11.11 0.33 -3.42
C LEU A 109 -11.92 1.52 -3.96
N ARG A 110 -12.13 1.59 -5.28
CA ARG A 110 -12.99 2.60 -5.88
C ARG A 110 -14.44 2.46 -5.40
N GLU A 111 -14.97 1.24 -5.36
CA GLU A 111 -16.33 0.98 -4.85
C GLU A 111 -16.46 1.36 -3.38
N LEU A 112 -15.51 0.97 -2.55
CA LEU A 112 -15.47 1.37 -1.14
C LEU A 112 -15.42 2.89 -1.00
N GLY A 113 -14.55 3.58 -1.78
CA GLY A 113 -14.44 5.04 -1.75
C GLY A 113 -15.69 5.76 -2.24
N THR A 114 -16.53 5.13 -3.06
CA THR A 114 -17.82 5.69 -3.50
C THR A 114 -18.87 5.59 -2.40
N ARG A 115 -18.86 4.49 -1.63
CA ARG A 115 -19.83 4.20 -0.58
C ARG A 115 -19.43 4.76 0.79
N CYS A 116 -18.13 4.90 1.04
CA CYS A 116 -17.57 5.34 2.32
C CYS A 116 -16.73 6.62 2.11
N ARG A 117 -17.24 7.79 2.51
CA ARG A 117 -16.58 9.09 2.28
C ARG A 117 -15.38 9.35 3.20
N ASN A 118 -15.21 8.57 4.24
CA ASN A 118 -14.14 8.69 5.23
C ASN A 118 -12.88 7.92 4.86
N ILE A 119 -12.81 7.28 3.68
CA ILE A 119 -11.60 6.60 3.21
C ILE A 119 -10.63 7.59 2.57
N ARG A 120 -9.35 7.37 2.82
CA ARG A 120 -8.21 8.00 2.15
C ARG A 120 -7.29 6.91 1.64
N LEU A 121 -6.99 6.95 0.34
CA LEU A 121 -6.09 5.98 -0.29
C LEU A 121 -4.72 6.62 -0.48
N PHE A 122 -3.68 5.91 -0.11
CA PHE A 122 -2.30 6.24 -0.39
C PHE A 122 -1.68 5.07 -1.16
N LEU A 123 -1.34 5.32 -2.42
CA LEU A 123 -0.80 4.31 -3.32
C LEU A 123 0.58 4.75 -3.77
N THR A 124 1.57 3.86 -3.68
CA THR A 124 2.87 4.04 -4.33
C THR A 124 3.03 3.02 -5.46
N GLY A 125 3.83 3.36 -6.45
CA GLY A 125 4.13 2.48 -7.57
C GLY A 125 4.95 3.18 -8.63
N ARG A 126 5.46 2.43 -9.59
CA ARG A 126 6.24 2.96 -10.71
C ARG A 126 5.33 3.66 -11.71
N GLY A 127 5.88 4.61 -12.46
CA GLY A 127 5.13 5.47 -13.39
C GLY A 127 4.34 4.74 -14.47
N HIS A 128 4.70 3.51 -14.82
CA HIS A 128 3.99 2.75 -15.87
C HIS A 128 2.54 2.38 -15.50
N ILE A 129 2.18 2.33 -14.21
CA ILE A 129 0.79 2.06 -13.77
C ILE A 129 -0.04 3.34 -13.58
N GLU A 130 0.55 4.52 -13.71
CA GLU A 130 -0.13 5.79 -13.46
C GLU A 130 -1.43 5.92 -14.24
N SER A 131 -1.42 5.57 -15.52
CA SER A 131 -2.62 5.66 -16.37
C SER A 131 -3.73 4.72 -15.92
N GLU A 132 -3.41 3.55 -15.40
CA GLU A 132 -4.38 2.58 -14.84
C GLU A 132 -5.04 3.14 -13.58
N VAL A 133 -4.24 3.67 -12.66
CA VAL A 133 -4.73 4.29 -11.42
C VAL A 133 -5.58 5.53 -11.73
N GLN A 134 -5.12 6.39 -12.64
CA GLN A 134 -5.86 7.58 -13.05
C GLN A 134 -7.23 7.25 -13.65
N LYS A 135 -7.31 6.24 -14.51
CA LYS A 135 -8.58 5.79 -15.11
C LYS A 135 -9.53 5.21 -14.04
N CYS A 136 -9.00 4.46 -13.10
CA CYS A 136 -9.81 3.86 -12.03
C CYS A 136 -10.45 4.93 -11.12
N PHE A 137 -9.71 5.99 -10.77
CA PHE A 137 -10.15 7.02 -9.83
C PHE A 137 -10.46 8.37 -10.49
N GLN A 138 -11.04 8.38 -11.68
CA GLN A 138 -11.31 9.62 -12.46
C GLN A 138 -12.14 10.66 -11.71
N VAL A 139 -13.10 10.24 -10.90
CA VAL A 139 -14.03 11.11 -10.18
C VAL A 139 -13.52 11.50 -8.78
N ALA A 140 -12.48 10.83 -8.28
CA ALA A 140 -11.93 11.10 -6.96
C ALA A 140 -11.01 12.33 -6.96
N GLN A 141 -11.05 13.11 -5.90
CA GLN A 141 -10.02 14.12 -5.65
C GLN A 141 -8.69 13.41 -5.41
N LYS A 142 -7.69 13.70 -6.23
CA LYS A 142 -6.39 13.03 -6.19
C LYS A 142 -5.25 14.01 -6.32
N TYR A 143 -4.15 13.65 -5.68
CA TYR A 143 -2.86 14.32 -5.81
C TYR A 143 -1.84 13.28 -6.24
N THR A 144 -1.08 13.58 -7.28
CA THR A 144 0.03 12.75 -7.73
C THR A 144 1.32 13.48 -7.43
N VAL A 145 2.23 12.79 -6.74
CA VAL A 145 3.59 13.28 -6.47
C VAL A 145 4.57 12.34 -7.15
N VAL A 146 5.33 12.86 -8.08
CA VAL A 146 6.43 12.13 -8.71
C VAL A 146 7.66 12.30 -7.84
N ILE A 147 8.20 11.18 -7.37
CA ILE A 147 9.44 11.16 -6.57
C ILE A 147 10.54 10.63 -7.48
N SER A 148 11.58 11.42 -7.66
CA SER A 148 12.80 11.02 -8.37
C SER A 148 14.00 11.35 -7.51
N ALA A 149 14.97 10.45 -7.47
CA ALA A 149 16.24 10.74 -6.83
C ALA A 149 16.98 11.81 -7.63
N ASN A 150 17.43 12.88 -6.97
CA ASN A 150 18.28 13.85 -7.61
C ASN A 150 19.74 13.35 -7.68
N GLU A 151 20.54 13.95 -8.57
CA GLU A 151 21.93 13.52 -8.76
C GLU A 151 22.78 13.61 -7.49
N GLN A 152 22.47 14.59 -6.63
CA GLN A 152 23.21 14.78 -5.38
C GLN A 152 22.90 13.67 -4.37
N ASP A 153 21.63 13.24 -4.28
CA ASP A 153 21.26 12.12 -3.41
C ASP A 153 21.92 10.83 -3.86
N ILE A 154 21.97 10.60 -5.18
CA ILE A 154 22.64 9.44 -5.76
C ILE A 154 24.14 9.47 -5.46
N LYS A 155 24.81 10.61 -5.67
CA LYS A 155 26.23 10.76 -5.36
C LYS A 155 26.52 10.49 -3.89
N THR A 156 25.71 11.06 -3.01
CA THR A 156 25.86 10.87 -1.56
C THR A 156 25.70 9.40 -1.18
N PHE A 157 24.67 8.73 -1.71
CA PHE A 157 24.42 7.32 -1.44
C PHE A 157 25.57 6.43 -1.96
N VAL A 158 25.98 6.62 -3.22
CA VAL A 158 27.07 5.85 -3.84
C VAL A 158 28.36 6.06 -3.08
N GLY A 159 28.73 7.31 -2.76
CA GLY A 159 29.92 7.62 -1.98
C GLY A 159 29.90 6.94 -0.59
N GLN A 160 28.76 6.91 0.10
CA GLN A 160 28.63 6.18 1.36
C GLN A 160 28.80 4.66 1.18
N GLN A 161 28.29 4.08 0.09
CA GLN A 161 28.47 2.66 -0.18
C GLN A 161 29.95 2.32 -0.48
N ILE A 162 30.64 3.17 -1.24
CA ILE A 162 32.07 3.02 -1.52
C ILE A 162 32.90 3.11 -0.23
N LEU A 163 32.62 4.08 0.63
CA LEU A 163 33.31 4.22 1.93
C LEU A 163 33.09 3.02 2.86
N ASN A 164 31.99 2.32 2.73
CA ASN A 164 31.67 1.13 3.51
C ASN A 164 32.09 -0.18 2.82
N ASP A 165 32.78 -0.11 1.67
CA ASP A 165 33.29 -1.30 0.97
C ASP A 165 34.30 -2.02 1.85
N PRO A 166 34.20 -3.34 2.05
CA PRO A 166 35.19 -4.12 2.81
C PRO A 166 36.57 -4.16 2.15
N TYR A 167 36.71 -3.75 0.91
CA TYR A 167 37.97 -3.73 0.14
C TYR A 167 38.23 -2.34 -0.48
N PRO A 168 38.36 -1.28 0.34
CA PRO A 168 38.52 0.09 -0.18
C PRO A 168 39.79 0.28 -1.05
N ASP A 169 40.85 -0.49 -0.81
CA ASP A 169 42.07 -0.42 -1.57
C ASP A 169 41.96 -0.93 -3.02
N ALA A 170 40.85 -1.63 -3.34
CA ALA A 170 40.58 -2.07 -4.71
C ALA A 170 39.86 -0.97 -5.55
N MET A 171 39.48 0.14 -4.93
CA MET A 171 38.77 1.25 -5.53
C MET A 171 39.72 2.44 -5.72
N ASP A 172 40.05 2.77 -6.97
CA ASP A 172 40.74 4.01 -7.28
C ASP A 172 39.73 5.14 -7.61
N GLU A 173 40.22 6.38 -7.61
CA GLU A 173 39.36 7.56 -7.89
C GLU A 173 38.70 7.52 -9.27
N PHE A 174 39.36 6.86 -10.25
CA PHE A 174 38.81 6.74 -11.59
C PHE A 174 37.63 5.77 -11.63
N LEU A 175 37.75 4.63 -10.97
CA LEU A 175 36.70 3.63 -10.86
C LEU A 175 35.50 4.16 -10.04
N GLU A 176 35.76 4.86 -8.94
CA GLU A 176 34.71 5.53 -8.13
C GLU A 176 33.89 6.50 -8.99
N LYS A 177 34.60 7.34 -9.76
CA LYS A 177 33.92 8.29 -10.66
C LYS A 177 33.12 7.57 -11.75
N ASP A 178 33.66 6.54 -12.38
CA ASP A 178 32.99 5.79 -13.45
C ASP A 178 31.74 5.08 -12.93
N ILE A 179 31.82 4.48 -11.76
CA ILE A 179 30.65 3.88 -11.07
C ILE A 179 29.56 4.93 -10.82
N THR A 180 29.96 6.06 -10.24
CA THR A 180 29.01 7.14 -9.90
C THR A 180 28.34 7.70 -11.15
N ASP A 181 29.09 8.03 -12.18
CA ASP A 181 28.57 8.57 -13.44
C ASP A 181 27.67 7.55 -14.17
N THR A 182 28.04 6.28 -14.14
CA THR A 182 27.24 5.19 -14.72
C THR A 182 25.88 5.03 -14.00
N ILE A 183 25.89 5.05 -12.68
CA ILE A 183 24.66 4.94 -11.86
C ILE A 183 23.76 6.14 -12.12
N ILE A 184 24.30 7.36 -12.12
CA ILE A 184 23.54 8.59 -12.41
C ILE A 184 22.92 8.52 -13.80
N LYS A 185 23.68 8.11 -14.81
CA LYS A 185 23.21 7.99 -16.18
C LYS A 185 22.07 6.98 -16.30
N LYS A 186 22.16 5.84 -15.63
CA LYS A 186 21.14 4.79 -15.64
C LYS A 186 19.90 5.15 -14.81
N SER A 187 20.05 5.91 -13.73
CA SER A 187 18.93 6.31 -12.86
C SER A 187 18.00 7.37 -13.47
N ARG A 188 18.45 8.13 -14.48
CA ARG A 188 17.63 9.12 -15.19
C ARG A 188 16.45 8.53 -15.98
N GLY A 189 16.30 7.23 -16.02
CA GLY A 189 15.21 6.52 -16.69
C GLY A 189 14.33 5.69 -15.76
N MET A 190 14.54 5.81 -14.46
CA MET A 190 13.73 5.10 -13.45
C MET A 190 12.77 6.05 -12.75
#